data_c645e1ce63659097bf6c05746dbe3571
#
_entry.id   c645e1ce63659097bf6c05746dbe3571
#
_cell.length_a   1.000
_cell.length_b   1.000
_cell.length_c   1.000
_cell.angle_alpha   90.00
_cell.angle_beta   90.00
_cell.angle_gamma   90.00
#
_symmetry.space_group_name_H-M   'P 1'
#
loop_
_entity.id
_entity.type
_entity.pdbx_description
1 polymer ?
#
loop_
_entity_poly.entity_id
_entity_poly.type
_entity_poly.pdbx_seq_one_letter_code
_entity_poly.pdbx_strand_id
1 'polypeptide(L)'
;MDAVIDFFAKILSYCVQFINWVADILMRLYKYCIGIFRELEIFEKCIVIVSIVSLAIPVLPIARFYIFESWYYVNNPLAIYFIGIIIIMVVSALWQKFWILIARLLIIVYYFAWVIYLPIGNSITKARPYELAYGYYCNLVVSVVYIVLCVLSLINSRR
;
A
#
# COMPACT_ATOMS: atom_id res chain seq x y z
N MET A 1 19.58 -49.02 7.25
CA MET A 1 19.26 -47.84 8.07
C MET A 1 20.04 -46.64 7.58
N ASP A 2 21.30 -46.80 7.19
CA ASP A 2 22.20 -45.72 6.73
C ASP A 2 21.73 -44.99 5.46
N ALA A 3 21.20 -45.70 4.48
CA ALA A 3 20.68 -45.13 3.23
C ALA A 3 19.49 -44.12 3.45
N VAL A 4 18.69 -44.40 4.48
CA VAL A 4 17.56 -43.51 4.84
C VAL A 4 18.08 -42.22 5.53
N ILE A 5 19.08 -42.37 6.39
CA ILE A 5 19.72 -41.26 7.07
C ILE A 5 20.43 -40.35 6.05
N ASP A 6 21.17 -40.93 5.10
CA ASP A 6 21.81 -40.18 4.01
C ASP A 6 20.81 -39.46 3.10
N PHE A 7 19.68 -40.06 2.83
CA PHE A 7 18.61 -39.44 2.05
C PHE A 7 18.06 -38.19 2.77
N PHE A 8 17.73 -38.32 4.07
CA PHE A 8 17.25 -37.18 4.86
C PHE A 8 18.33 -36.06 5.02
N ALA A 9 19.57 -36.45 5.20
CA ALA A 9 20.69 -35.49 5.29
C ALA A 9 20.84 -34.69 3.99
N LYS A 10 20.70 -35.32 2.81
CA LYS A 10 20.71 -34.64 1.52
C LYS A 10 19.52 -33.68 1.37
N ILE A 11 18.30 -34.09 1.72
CA ILE A 11 17.13 -33.21 1.67
C ILE A 11 17.36 -31.99 2.57
N LEU A 12 17.81 -32.21 3.80
CA LEU A 12 18.08 -31.13 4.74
C LEU A 12 19.13 -30.14 4.19
N SER A 13 20.20 -30.66 3.57
CA SER A 13 21.22 -29.86 2.92
C SER A 13 20.65 -28.98 1.79
N TYR A 14 19.79 -29.53 0.95
CA TYR A 14 19.12 -28.75 -0.10
C TYR A 14 18.18 -27.69 0.46
N CYS A 15 17.43 -28.00 1.52
CA CYS A 15 16.58 -27.02 2.20
C CYS A 15 17.39 -25.88 2.79
N VAL A 16 18.51 -26.17 3.43
CA VAL A 16 19.41 -25.13 3.99
C VAL A 16 20.02 -24.28 2.89
N GLN A 17 20.46 -24.89 1.77
CA GLN A 17 20.99 -24.15 0.63
C GLN A 17 19.92 -23.23 0.01
N PHE A 18 18.68 -23.71 -0.14
CA PHE A 18 17.58 -22.93 -0.64
C PHE A 18 17.24 -21.73 0.28
N ILE A 19 17.19 -21.97 1.61
CA ILE A 19 16.96 -20.89 2.60
C ILE A 19 18.05 -19.85 2.53
N ASN A 20 19.32 -20.25 2.45
CA ASN A 20 20.45 -19.33 2.34
C ASN A 20 20.40 -18.52 1.04
N TRP A 21 20.04 -19.16 -0.08
CA TRP A 21 19.87 -18.48 -1.37
C TRP A 21 18.74 -17.43 -1.32
N VAL A 22 17.59 -17.78 -0.72
CA VAL A 22 16.47 -16.84 -0.52
C VAL A 22 16.90 -15.68 0.40
N ALA A 23 17.61 -15.98 1.49
CA ALA A 23 18.12 -14.97 2.41
C ALA A 23 19.10 -13.99 1.72
N ASP A 24 19.99 -14.48 0.88
CA ASP A 24 20.93 -13.65 0.11
C ASP A 24 20.18 -12.72 -0.88
N ILE A 25 19.17 -13.24 -1.57
CA ILE A 25 18.33 -12.42 -2.45
C ILE A 25 17.61 -11.31 -1.66
N LEU A 26 16.99 -11.67 -0.54
CA LEU A 26 16.28 -10.72 0.32
C LEU A 26 17.25 -9.65 0.87
N MET A 27 18.46 -10.01 1.26
CA MET A 27 19.48 -9.07 1.73
C MET A 27 19.95 -8.12 0.62
N ARG A 28 20.12 -8.62 -0.61
CA ARG A 28 20.45 -7.77 -1.77
C ARG A 28 19.33 -6.79 -2.08
N LEU A 29 18.09 -7.26 -2.11
CA LEU A 29 16.91 -6.42 -2.32
C LEU A 29 16.77 -5.36 -1.22
N TYR A 30 16.96 -5.74 0.05
CA TYR A 30 16.92 -4.83 1.19
C TYR A 30 17.98 -3.72 1.06
N LYS A 31 19.26 -4.08 0.76
CA LYS A 31 20.32 -3.09 0.55
C LYS A 31 20.03 -2.16 -0.62
N TYR A 32 19.47 -2.69 -1.71
CA TYR A 32 19.08 -1.91 -2.88
C TYR A 32 17.96 -0.93 -2.54
N CYS A 33 16.89 -1.38 -1.86
CA CYS A 33 15.78 -0.53 -1.43
C CYS A 33 16.25 0.57 -0.47
N ILE A 34 17.14 0.28 0.48
CA ILE A 34 17.70 1.30 1.38
C ILE A 34 18.55 2.30 0.60
N GLY A 35 19.33 1.85 -0.37
CA GLY A 35 20.13 2.74 -1.24
C GLY A 35 19.22 3.75 -1.94
N ILE A 36 18.19 3.27 -2.64
CA ILE A 36 17.21 4.13 -3.31
C ILE A 36 16.52 5.06 -2.31
N PHE A 37 16.05 4.54 -1.18
CA PHE A 37 15.36 5.33 -0.16
C PHE A 37 16.24 6.47 0.38
N ARG A 38 17.56 6.28 0.50
CA ARG A 38 18.48 7.33 0.93
C ARG A 38 18.57 8.49 -0.05
N GLU A 39 18.49 8.21 -1.34
CA GLU A 39 18.61 9.20 -2.42
C GLU A 39 17.32 9.99 -2.64
N LEU A 40 16.17 9.51 -2.15
CA LEU A 40 14.89 10.21 -2.29
C LEU A 40 14.90 11.56 -1.54
N GLU A 41 14.19 12.53 -2.09
CA GLU A 41 13.86 13.78 -1.39
C GLU A 41 12.97 13.52 -0.17
N ILE A 42 12.94 14.45 0.78
CA ILE A 42 12.26 14.26 2.06
C ILE A 42 10.76 13.98 1.89
N PHE A 43 10.09 14.67 0.95
CA PHE A 43 8.66 14.47 0.70
C PHE A 43 8.37 13.12 0.06
N GLU A 44 9.26 12.65 -0.81
CA GLU A 44 9.15 11.32 -1.42
C GLU A 44 9.38 10.21 -0.38
N LYS A 45 10.33 10.41 0.54
CA LYS A 45 10.50 9.52 1.70
C LYS A 45 9.22 9.43 2.52
N CYS A 46 8.58 10.56 2.80
CA CYS A 46 7.32 10.59 3.54
C CYS A 46 6.21 9.84 2.78
N ILE A 47 6.11 10.00 1.45
CA ILE A 47 5.14 9.27 0.62
C ILE A 47 5.35 7.77 0.73
N VAL A 48 6.60 7.29 0.64
CA VAL A 48 6.92 5.86 0.77
C VAL A 48 6.54 5.33 2.16
N ILE A 49 6.87 6.07 3.24
CA ILE A 49 6.53 5.68 4.61
C ILE A 49 5.02 5.61 4.79
N VAL A 50 4.28 6.64 4.35
CA VAL A 50 2.81 6.66 4.41
C VAL A 50 2.23 5.49 3.63
N SER A 51 2.80 5.15 2.48
CA SER A 51 2.38 4.00 1.65
C SER A 51 2.52 2.68 2.40
N ILE A 52 3.65 2.46 3.08
CA ILE A 52 3.90 1.24 3.88
C ILE A 52 2.88 1.15 5.03
N VAL A 53 2.68 2.24 5.77
CA VAL A 53 1.71 2.28 6.88
C VAL A 53 0.29 2.05 6.38
N SER A 54 -0.04 2.59 5.21
CA SER A 54 -1.36 2.47 4.59
C SER A 54 -1.72 1.04 4.16
N LEU A 55 -0.74 0.14 4.03
CA LEU A 55 -1.00 -1.29 3.76
C LEU A 55 -1.81 -1.98 4.87
N ALA A 56 -1.89 -1.39 6.06
CA ALA A 56 -2.75 -1.88 7.12
C ALA A 56 -4.24 -1.55 6.92
N ILE A 57 -4.57 -0.52 6.12
CA ILE A 57 -5.97 -0.06 5.92
C ILE A 57 -6.87 -1.13 5.30
N PRO A 58 -6.46 -1.93 4.30
CA PRO A 58 -7.31 -2.98 3.74
C PRO A 58 -7.83 -4.00 4.74
N VAL A 59 -7.15 -4.17 5.88
CA VAL A 59 -7.56 -5.09 6.95
C VAL A 59 -8.59 -4.44 7.90
N LEU A 60 -8.76 -3.12 7.84
CA LEU A 60 -9.70 -2.39 8.69
C LEU A 60 -11.13 -2.47 8.13
N PRO A 61 -12.18 -2.48 8.99
CA PRO A 61 -13.55 -2.44 8.54
C PRO A 61 -13.90 -1.09 7.92
N ILE A 62 -14.56 -1.09 6.75
CA ILE A 62 -15.03 0.10 6.04
C ILE A 62 -16.38 0.57 6.56
N ALA A 63 -17.30 -0.39 6.74
CA ALA A 63 -18.67 -0.14 7.16
C ALA A 63 -19.14 -1.23 8.11
N ARG A 64 -20.06 -0.89 8.99
CA ARG A 64 -20.76 -1.83 9.88
C ARG A 64 -22.23 -1.81 9.54
N PHE A 65 -22.78 -2.99 9.31
CA PHE A 65 -24.21 -3.22 9.15
C PHE A 65 -24.73 -3.88 10.42
N TYR A 66 -25.43 -3.16 11.27
CA TYR A 66 -25.87 -3.65 12.56
C TYR A 66 -24.74 -4.21 13.44
N ILE A 67 -25.08 -4.78 14.58
CA ILE A 67 -24.10 -5.21 15.61
C ILE A 67 -23.22 -6.39 15.16
N PHE A 68 -23.57 -7.11 14.09
CA PHE A 68 -22.98 -8.40 13.77
C PHE A 68 -22.23 -8.50 12.42
N GLU A 69 -22.33 -7.53 11.53
CA GLU A 69 -21.73 -7.63 10.20
C GLU A 69 -20.82 -6.44 9.91
N SER A 70 -19.52 -6.71 9.73
CA SER A 70 -18.52 -5.71 9.34
C SER A 70 -18.02 -5.96 7.93
N TRP A 71 -18.01 -4.95 7.09
CA TRP A 71 -17.43 -5.00 5.76
C TRP A 71 -15.97 -4.54 5.81
N TYR A 72 -15.07 -5.41 5.34
CA TYR A 72 -13.64 -5.13 5.24
C TYR A 72 -13.27 -4.81 3.81
N TYR A 73 -12.23 -4.00 3.61
CA TYR A 73 -11.68 -3.73 2.28
C TYR A 73 -11.26 -5.02 1.57
N VAL A 74 -10.61 -5.96 2.29
CA VAL A 74 -10.10 -7.22 1.73
C VAL A 74 -11.17 -8.04 1.01
N ASN A 75 -12.40 -7.99 1.49
CA ASN A 75 -13.54 -8.72 0.90
C ASN A 75 -14.23 -7.95 -0.24
N ASN A 76 -13.70 -6.79 -0.64
CA ASN A 76 -14.30 -5.92 -1.63
C ASN A 76 -13.28 -5.64 -2.75
N PRO A 77 -13.69 -5.61 -4.03
CA PRO A 77 -12.82 -5.19 -5.13
C PRO A 77 -12.16 -3.81 -4.92
N LEU A 78 -12.69 -3.00 -4.02
CA LEU A 78 -12.10 -1.73 -3.58
C LEU A 78 -10.68 -1.87 -3.02
N ALA A 79 -10.34 -3.01 -2.41
CA ALA A 79 -8.98 -3.28 -1.94
C ALA A 79 -7.97 -3.25 -3.07
N ILE A 80 -8.31 -3.78 -4.25
CA ILE A 80 -7.45 -3.80 -5.43
C ILE A 80 -7.14 -2.38 -5.89
N TYR A 81 -8.14 -1.50 -5.94
CA TYR A 81 -7.96 -0.10 -6.30
C TYR A 81 -7.08 0.64 -5.29
N PHE A 82 -7.30 0.40 -4.00
CA PHE A 82 -6.49 1.02 -2.94
C PHE A 82 -5.03 0.56 -2.98
N ILE A 83 -4.78 -0.75 -3.14
CA ILE A 83 -3.43 -1.29 -3.31
C ILE A 83 -2.79 -0.74 -4.58
N GLY A 84 -3.56 -0.62 -5.67
CA GLY A 84 -3.11 0.02 -6.91
C GLY A 84 -2.62 1.46 -6.69
N ILE A 85 -3.36 2.25 -5.92
CA ILE A 85 -2.95 3.62 -5.55
C ILE A 85 -1.65 3.60 -4.75
N ILE A 86 -1.51 2.73 -3.76
CA ILE A 86 -0.26 2.59 -2.98
C ILE A 86 0.93 2.28 -3.90
N ILE A 87 0.78 1.33 -4.81
CA ILE A 87 1.83 0.98 -5.78
C ILE A 87 2.18 2.19 -6.65
N ILE A 88 1.19 2.90 -7.18
CA ILE A 88 1.41 4.11 -7.99
C ILE A 88 2.16 5.16 -7.18
N MET A 89 1.81 5.39 -5.91
CA MET A 89 2.49 6.35 -5.05
C MET A 89 3.96 5.97 -4.83
N VAL A 90 4.25 4.71 -4.54
CA VAL A 90 5.64 4.23 -4.35
C VAL A 90 6.44 4.31 -5.65
N VAL A 91 5.90 3.80 -6.77
CA VAL A 91 6.61 3.79 -8.05
C VAL A 91 6.85 5.21 -8.55
N SER A 92 5.88 6.11 -8.42
CA SER A 92 6.04 7.50 -8.84
C SER A 92 7.02 8.28 -7.95
N ALA A 93 7.22 7.89 -6.69
CA ALA A 93 8.22 8.48 -5.81
C ALA A 93 9.66 8.21 -6.29
N LEU A 94 9.88 7.11 -7.04
CA LEU A 94 11.17 6.77 -7.63
C LEU A 94 11.51 7.63 -8.89
N TRP A 95 10.50 8.24 -9.51
CA TRP A 95 10.64 9.01 -10.75
C TRP A 95 10.23 10.46 -10.55
N GLN A 96 11.16 11.30 -10.13
CA GLN A 96 10.94 12.71 -9.77
C GLN A 96 10.81 13.65 -10.99
N LYS A 97 10.26 13.16 -12.12
CA LYS A 97 10.00 14.02 -13.28
C LYS A 97 8.74 14.85 -13.05
N PHE A 98 8.79 16.14 -13.37
CA PHE A 98 7.70 17.08 -13.17
C PHE A 98 6.32 16.59 -13.66
N TRP A 99 6.26 15.99 -14.86
CA TRP A 99 5.01 15.44 -15.39
C TRP A 99 4.46 14.26 -14.58
N ILE A 100 5.35 13.46 -13.99
CA ILE A 100 4.96 12.34 -13.13
C ILE A 100 4.38 12.86 -11.81
N LEU A 101 4.96 13.94 -11.26
CA LEU A 101 4.43 14.59 -10.05
C LEU A 101 3.01 15.15 -10.27
N ILE A 102 2.77 15.77 -11.43
CA ILE A 102 1.43 16.25 -11.80
C ILE A 102 0.46 15.08 -11.96
N ALA A 103 0.84 14.05 -12.71
CA ALA A 103 -0.01 12.87 -12.92
C ALA A 103 -0.37 12.21 -11.59
N ARG A 104 0.59 12.05 -10.69
CA ARG A 104 0.40 11.51 -9.34
C ARG A 104 -0.61 12.35 -8.55
N LEU A 105 -0.49 13.69 -8.57
CA LEU A 105 -1.42 14.57 -7.90
C LEU A 105 -2.84 14.43 -8.45
N LEU A 106 -3.01 14.35 -9.76
CA LEU A 106 -4.32 14.17 -10.37
C LEU A 106 -4.95 12.82 -9.99
N ILE A 107 -4.15 11.75 -9.98
CA ILE A 107 -4.62 10.41 -9.60
C ILE A 107 -5.10 10.40 -8.15
N ILE A 108 -4.35 10.98 -7.22
CA ILE A 108 -4.75 10.97 -5.80
C ILE A 108 -5.96 11.86 -5.53
N VAL A 109 -6.09 12.99 -6.22
CA VAL A 109 -7.28 13.86 -6.13
C VAL A 109 -8.52 13.15 -6.67
N TYR A 110 -8.39 12.47 -7.81
CA TYR A 110 -9.47 11.65 -8.36
C TYR A 110 -9.88 10.52 -7.39
N TYR A 111 -8.89 9.81 -6.82
CA TYR A 111 -9.14 8.78 -5.84
C TYR A 111 -9.84 9.32 -4.59
N PHE A 112 -9.40 10.46 -4.07
CA PHE A 112 -10.03 11.13 -2.91
C PHE A 112 -11.48 11.50 -3.18
N ALA A 113 -11.77 12.09 -4.35
CA ALA A 113 -13.13 12.39 -4.77
C ALA A 113 -14.01 11.13 -4.84
N TRP A 114 -13.44 10.04 -5.35
CA TRP A 114 -14.12 8.75 -5.43
C TRP A 114 -14.38 8.14 -4.03
N VAL A 115 -13.45 8.24 -3.10
CA VAL A 115 -13.63 7.79 -1.70
C VAL A 115 -14.77 8.55 -1.02
N ILE A 116 -14.88 9.85 -1.26
CA ILE A 116 -16.00 10.67 -0.74
C ILE A 116 -17.33 10.27 -1.39
N TYR A 117 -17.33 10.01 -2.70
CA TYR A 117 -18.53 9.66 -3.44
C TYR A 117 -19.08 8.27 -3.09
N LEU A 118 -18.21 7.34 -2.69
CA LEU A 118 -18.55 5.94 -2.40
C LEU A 118 -19.73 5.76 -1.45
N PRO A 119 -19.78 6.40 -0.27
CA PRO A 119 -20.92 6.29 0.64
C PRO A 119 -22.19 7.00 0.12
N ILE A 120 -22.03 8.01 -0.75
CA ILE A 120 -23.14 8.82 -1.26
C ILE A 120 -23.82 8.15 -2.46
N GLY A 121 -23.02 7.54 -3.35
CA GLY A 121 -23.48 7.01 -4.64
C GLY A 121 -23.90 5.55 -4.63
N ASN A 122 -23.62 4.81 -3.57
CA ASN A 122 -23.88 3.38 -3.56
C ASN A 122 -25.36 3.11 -3.26
N SER A 123 -26.08 2.50 -4.21
CA SER A 123 -27.49 2.09 -4.04
C SER A 123 -27.71 1.12 -2.86
N ILE A 124 -26.67 0.43 -2.41
CA ILE A 124 -26.66 -0.42 -1.22
C ILE A 124 -26.93 0.41 0.04
N THR A 125 -26.48 1.67 0.09
CA THR A 125 -26.67 2.56 1.24
C THR A 125 -28.12 3.01 1.42
N LYS A 126 -28.89 2.98 0.34
CA LYS A 126 -30.33 3.35 0.38
C LYS A 126 -31.21 2.22 0.93
N ALA A 127 -30.71 0.98 0.90
CA ALA A 127 -31.51 -0.19 1.26
C ALA A 127 -31.30 -0.65 2.71
N ARG A 128 -30.16 -0.34 3.34
CA ARG A 128 -29.85 -0.74 4.73
C ARG A 128 -29.10 0.37 5.47
N PRO A 129 -29.53 0.75 6.69
CA PRO A 129 -28.77 1.67 7.52
C PRO A 129 -27.41 1.03 7.87
N TYR A 130 -26.32 1.74 7.59
CA TYR A 130 -24.96 1.34 7.93
C TYR A 130 -24.22 2.53 8.56
N GLU A 131 -23.25 2.23 9.39
CA GLU A 131 -22.34 3.21 9.96
C GLU A 131 -20.97 3.10 9.28
N LEU A 132 -20.39 4.23 8.91
CA LEU A 132 -19.02 4.27 8.39
C LEU A 132 -18.08 3.89 9.52
N ALA A 133 -17.22 2.90 9.26
CA ALA A 133 -16.25 2.43 10.23
C ALA A 133 -14.91 3.17 10.09
N TYR A 134 -14.06 3.00 11.08
CA TYR A 134 -12.77 3.70 11.17
C TYR A 134 -11.84 3.46 9.97
N GLY A 135 -11.93 2.31 9.29
CA GLY A 135 -11.18 2.06 8.05
C GLY A 135 -11.49 3.06 6.93
N TYR A 136 -12.76 3.50 6.82
CA TYR A 136 -13.13 4.57 5.89
C TYR A 136 -12.46 5.90 6.26
N TYR A 137 -12.53 6.29 7.52
CA TYR A 137 -11.93 7.55 7.99
C TYR A 137 -10.40 7.52 7.87
N CYS A 138 -9.75 6.39 8.19
CA CYS A 138 -8.32 6.21 7.97
C CYS A 138 -7.94 6.40 6.51
N ASN A 139 -8.69 5.81 5.57
CA ASN A 139 -8.45 5.98 4.15
C ASN A 139 -8.61 7.45 3.71
N LEU A 140 -9.63 8.13 4.21
CA LEU A 140 -9.86 9.54 3.91
C LEU A 140 -8.69 10.42 4.42
N VAL A 141 -8.25 10.21 5.66
CA VAL A 141 -7.09 10.93 6.25
C VAL A 141 -5.83 10.68 5.44
N VAL A 142 -5.53 9.42 5.09
CA VAL A 142 -4.35 9.06 4.29
C VAL A 142 -4.41 9.72 2.91
N SER A 143 -5.56 9.76 2.27
CA SER A 143 -5.73 10.41 0.98
C SER A 143 -5.44 11.91 1.05
N VAL A 144 -5.88 12.59 2.12
CA VAL A 144 -5.54 14.01 2.37
C VAL A 144 -4.02 14.18 2.58
N VAL A 145 -3.41 13.31 3.38
CA VAL A 145 -1.95 13.35 3.61
C VAL A 145 -1.19 13.17 2.31
N TYR A 146 -1.60 12.25 1.44
CA TYR A 146 -1.00 12.08 0.11
C TYR A 146 -1.12 13.34 -0.75
N ILE A 147 -2.30 13.97 -0.79
CA ILE A 147 -2.50 15.22 -1.56
C ILE A 147 -1.52 16.29 -1.07
N VAL A 148 -1.42 16.49 0.24
CA VAL A 148 -0.50 17.49 0.83
C VAL A 148 0.95 17.18 0.45
N LEU A 149 1.39 15.93 0.61
CA LEU A 149 2.76 15.53 0.28
C LEU A 149 3.05 15.69 -1.23
N CYS A 150 2.10 15.36 -2.10
CA CYS A 150 2.25 15.54 -3.55
C CYS A 150 2.36 17.02 -3.93
N VAL A 151 1.58 17.89 -3.30
CA VAL A 151 1.68 19.34 -3.53
C VAL A 151 3.03 19.88 -3.04
N LEU A 152 3.48 19.48 -1.86
CA LEU A 152 4.78 19.89 -1.33
C LEU A 152 5.95 19.41 -2.19
N SER A 153 5.90 18.15 -2.66
CA SER A 153 6.87 17.62 -3.60
C SER A 153 6.90 18.41 -4.92
N LEU A 154 5.72 18.77 -5.45
CA LEU A 154 5.62 19.56 -6.68
C LEU A 154 6.17 20.98 -6.50
N ILE A 155 5.94 21.61 -5.36
CA ILE A 155 6.50 22.93 -5.05
C ILE A 155 8.03 22.85 -4.93
N ASN A 156 8.54 21.83 -4.25
CA ASN A 156 9.96 21.63 -4.06
C ASN A 156 10.69 21.36 -5.38
N SER A 157 10.09 20.61 -6.30
CA SER A 157 10.67 20.31 -7.61
C SER A 157 10.82 21.52 -8.55
N ARG A 158 10.19 22.65 -8.21
CA ARG A 158 10.31 23.91 -8.96
C ARG A 158 11.40 24.85 -8.43
N ARG A 159 12.00 24.51 -7.30
CA ARG A 159 13.10 25.29 -6.69
C ARG A 159 14.44 24.70 -7.12
#